data_ca26370388d6b951ec23678f26ff6b2e
#
_entry.id   ca26370388d6b951ec23678f26ff6b2e
#
_cell.length_a   1.000
_cell.length_b   1.000
_cell.length_c   1.000
_cell.angle_alpha   90.00
_cell.angle_beta   90.00
_cell.angle_gamma   90.00
#
_symmetry.space_group_name_H-M   'P 1'
#
loop_
_entity.id
_entity.type
_entity.pdbx_description
1 polymer ?
#
loop_
_entity_poly.entity_id
_entity_poly.type
_entity_poly.pdbx_seq_one_letter_code
_entity_poly.pdbx_strand_id
1 'polypeptide(L)'
;EPENTGTDLVKRSGDSEWEDFTVKAAMSSTTTGICFFGFTTGDIELWISGWQAEIDKKPIGSLIGLVPKAESDNGFYIGSTIVLPKPSAQMLDNLEVLCKVWGFLKYYHPEVCRGNYNWDYELFRVLPQIANASDKIQRSRLLSEWIDRYGKITEVQPYTIDDPGLYSRIIDLSWINDREMFDDKLISKLNTIRDAKRSQKFNYYII
;
A
#
# COMPACT_ATOMS: atom_id res chain seq x y z
N GLU A 1 6.46 -1.96 -29.70
CA GLU A 1 7.76 -2.24 -29.05
C GLU A 1 8.25 -0.95 -28.41
N PRO A 2 8.63 -0.95 -27.13
CA PRO A 2 9.21 0.26 -26.52
C PRO A 2 10.60 0.48 -27.12
N GLU A 3 10.80 1.60 -27.77
CA GLU A 3 12.14 2.02 -28.18
C GLU A 3 13.00 2.21 -26.93
N ASN A 4 14.02 1.36 -26.81
CA ASN A 4 15.01 1.43 -25.75
C ASN A 4 15.98 2.60 -26.04
N THR A 5 15.65 3.77 -25.55
CA THR A 5 16.44 4.99 -25.76
C THR A 5 17.52 5.11 -24.69
N GLY A 6 18.56 4.27 -24.82
CA GLY A 6 19.84 4.46 -24.14
C GLY A 6 19.91 3.86 -22.73
N THR A 7 20.68 2.80 -22.60
CA THR A 7 21.11 2.24 -21.32
C THR A 7 22.60 2.56 -21.12
N ASP A 8 22.91 3.39 -20.13
CA ASP A 8 24.27 3.42 -19.60
C ASP A 8 24.42 2.20 -18.69
N LEU A 9 25.38 1.35 -19.02
CA LEU A 9 25.72 0.17 -18.23
C LEU A 9 27.02 0.42 -17.47
N VAL A 10 26.95 0.49 -16.15
CA VAL A 10 28.13 0.53 -15.30
C VAL A 10 28.49 -0.90 -14.93
N LYS A 11 29.66 -1.36 -15.39
CA LYS A 11 30.22 -2.69 -15.05
C LYS A 11 31.28 -2.53 -13.98
N ARG A 12 31.25 -3.39 -12.97
CA ARG A 12 32.28 -3.54 -11.95
C ARG A 12 32.68 -5.00 -11.87
N SER A 13 33.93 -5.26 -11.47
CA SER A 13 34.45 -6.60 -11.25
C SER A 13 35.42 -6.58 -10.08
N GLY A 14 35.42 -7.66 -9.27
CA GLY A 14 36.23 -7.78 -8.07
C GLY A 14 35.60 -7.12 -6.85
N ASP A 15 36.25 -7.24 -5.70
CA ASP A 15 35.86 -6.58 -4.46
C ASP A 15 36.17 -5.10 -4.59
N SER A 16 35.19 -4.25 -4.28
CA SER A 16 35.33 -2.81 -4.24
C SER A 16 34.76 -2.25 -2.95
N GLU A 17 35.35 -1.17 -2.47
CA GLU A 17 34.73 -0.33 -1.44
C GLU A 17 33.51 0.43 -2.01
N TRP A 18 32.80 1.17 -1.14
CA TRP A 18 31.69 2.00 -1.59
C TRP A 18 32.15 3.04 -2.62
N GLU A 19 31.54 3.02 -3.77
CA GLU A 19 31.79 3.97 -4.84
C GLU A 19 30.51 4.66 -5.27
N ASP A 20 30.57 5.97 -5.49
CA ASP A 20 29.48 6.71 -6.14
C ASP A 20 29.54 6.50 -7.65
N PHE A 21 28.38 6.26 -8.25
CA PHE A 21 28.26 6.23 -9.69
C PHE A 21 27.01 6.96 -10.17
N THR A 22 27.08 7.48 -11.39
CA THR A 22 25.97 8.17 -12.03
C THR A 22 25.65 7.52 -13.37
N VAL A 23 24.38 7.20 -13.57
CA VAL A 23 23.84 6.74 -14.85
C VAL A 23 23.03 7.88 -15.46
N LYS A 24 23.26 8.18 -16.74
CA LYS A 24 22.51 9.20 -17.47
C LYS A 24 21.77 8.55 -18.62
N ALA A 25 20.50 8.84 -18.76
CA ALA A 25 19.69 8.37 -19.87
C ALA A 25 18.89 9.52 -20.48
N ALA A 26 18.84 9.58 -21.81
CA ALA A 26 17.93 10.47 -22.50
C ALA A 26 16.52 9.87 -22.48
N MET A 27 15.51 10.68 -22.15
CA MET A 27 14.12 10.24 -22.13
C MET A 27 13.33 10.97 -23.20
N SER A 28 12.40 10.26 -23.85
CA SER A 28 11.44 10.88 -24.75
C SER A 28 10.31 11.56 -23.95
N SER A 29 9.61 12.50 -24.60
CA SER A 29 8.43 13.14 -24.02
C SER A 29 7.26 12.16 -23.74
N THR A 30 7.34 10.95 -24.28
CA THR A 30 6.35 9.88 -24.09
C THR A 30 6.73 8.85 -23.03
N THR A 31 7.89 9.02 -22.37
CA THR A 31 8.32 8.13 -21.31
C THR A 31 7.34 8.17 -20.13
N THR A 32 6.75 7.04 -19.77
CA THR A 32 5.77 6.92 -18.68
C THR A 32 6.33 6.32 -17.42
N GLY A 33 7.56 5.79 -17.45
CA GLY A 33 8.21 5.18 -16.29
C GLY A 33 9.69 4.96 -16.53
N ILE A 34 10.44 4.89 -15.44
CA ILE A 34 11.88 4.58 -15.42
C ILE A 34 12.07 3.42 -14.45
N CYS A 35 12.76 2.40 -14.90
CA CYS A 35 13.15 1.27 -14.04
C CYS A 35 14.66 1.25 -13.88
N PHE A 36 15.11 1.11 -12.64
CA PHE A 36 16.51 0.88 -12.31
C PHE A 36 16.63 -0.54 -11.76
N PHE A 37 17.56 -1.29 -12.29
CA PHE A 37 17.86 -2.62 -11.76
C PHE A 37 19.34 -2.92 -11.88
N GLY A 38 19.85 -3.71 -10.92
CA GLY A 38 21.18 -4.27 -10.94
C GLY A 38 21.10 -5.79 -10.99
N PHE A 39 22.07 -6.42 -11.60
CA PHE A 39 22.22 -7.86 -11.56
C PHE A 39 23.69 -8.24 -11.36
N THR A 40 23.92 -9.37 -10.73
CA THR A 40 25.25 -9.95 -10.53
C THR A 40 25.35 -11.26 -11.31
N THR A 41 26.56 -11.61 -11.69
CA THR A 41 26.88 -12.92 -12.28
C THR A 41 27.95 -13.58 -11.44
N GLY A 42 27.74 -14.84 -11.02
CA GLY A 42 28.63 -15.58 -10.13
C GLY A 42 28.26 -15.37 -8.65
N ASP A 43 29.14 -15.83 -7.75
CA ASP A 43 28.98 -15.68 -6.30
C ASP A 43 29.42 -14.28 -5.86
N ILE A 44 28.57 -13.29 -6.10
CA ILE A 44 28.81 -11.88 -5.80
C ILE A 44 27.64 -11.31 -5.06
N GLU A 45 27.90 -10.57 -3.97
CA GLU A 45 26.91 -9.73 -3.29
C GLU A 45 27.03 -8.29 -3.79
N LEU A 46 25.90 -7.69 -4.14
CA LEU A 46 25.80 -6.29 -4.55
C LEU A 46 24.96 -5.51 -3.55
N TRP A 47 25.60 -4.52 -2.93
CA TRP A 47 24.94 -3.59 -2.03
C TRP A 47 24.79 -2.24 -2.70
N ILE A 48 23.58 -1.70 -2.69
CA ILE A 48 23.29 -0.38 -3.28
C ILE A 48 22.54 0.45 -2.26
N SER A 49 22.98 1.69 -2.04
CA SER A 49 22.33 2.62 -1.12
C SER A 49 22.37 4.06 -1.67
N GLY A 50 21.61 4.96 -1.05
CA GLY A 50 21.69 6.38 -1.35
C GLY A 50 21.17 6.79 -2.73
N TRP A 51 20.16 6.09 -3.25
CA TRP A 51 19.59 6.40 -4.57
C TRP A 51 19.11 7.84 -4.67
N GLN A 52 19.55 8.52 -5.70
CA GLN A 52 19.07 9.85 -6.09
C GLN A 52 18.75 9.84 -7.57
N ALA A 53 17.66 10.45 -7.95
CA ALA A 53 17.28 10.61 -9.35
C ALA A 53 16.97 12.08 -9.65
N GLU A 54 17.46 12.56 -10.77
CA GLU A 54 17.24 13.92 -11.24
C GLU A 54 16.76 13.92 -12.69
N ILE A 55 15.85 14.83 -13.02
CA ILE A 55 15.46 15.13 -14.38
C ILE A 55 15.81 16.59 -14.64
N ASP A 56 16.61 16.86 -15.67
CA ASP A 56 17.08 18.20 -16.02
C ASP A 56 17.73 18.93 -14.83
N LYS A 57 18.57 18.21 -14.07
CA LYS A 57 19.25 18.70 -12.85
C LYS A 57 18.33 19.08 -11.70
N LYS A 58 17.09 18.65 -11.71
CA LYS A 58 16.15 18.83 -10.60
C LYS A 58 15.87 17.49 -9.95
N PRO A 59 15.97 17.40 -8.63
CA PRO A 59 15.63 16.18 -7.91
C PRO A 59 14.23 15.68 -8.27
N ILE A 60 14.07 14.40 -8.54
CA ILE A 60 12.79 13.84 -9.00
C ILE A 60 11.66 14.15 -8.01
N GLY A 61 11.94 14.13 -6.71
CA GLY A 61 10.99 14.49 -5.67
C GLY A 61 10.50 15.94 -5.72
N SER A 62 11.24 16.86 -6.36
CA SER A 62 10.81 18.25 -6.55
C SER A 62 9.99 18.48 -7.82
N LEU A 63 10.10 17.58 -8.79
CA LEU A 63 9.39 17.64 -10.07
C LEU A 63 8.05 16.94 -10.04
N ILE A 64 7.97 15.94 -9.17
CA ILE A 64 6.78 15.17 -8.99
C ILE A 64 6.23 15.60 -7.62
N GLY A 65 5.13 16.30 -7.57
CA GLY A 65 4.36 16.49 -6.36
C GLY A 65 3.74 15.14 -5.88
N LEU A 66 4.50 14.06 -6.00
CA LEU A 66 4.08 12.67 -6.00
C LEU A 66 4.92 11.80 -5.06
N VAL A 67 5.67 12.37 -4.12
CA VAL A 67 6.04 11.53 -2.98
C VAL A 67 4.73 11.26 -2.24
N PRO A 68 4.23 10.02 -2.27
CA PRO A 68 3.00 9.70 -1.57
C PRO A 68 3.13 10.13 -0.12
N LYS A 69 2.10 10.73 0.45
CA LYS A 69 2.12 11.18 1.85
C LYS A 69 2.46 10.03 2.82
N ALA A 70 2.16 8.80 2.41
CA ALA A 70 2.53 7.58 3.11
C ALA A 70 4.03 7.51 3.44
N GLU A 71 4.89 8.00 2.55
CA GLU A 71 6.34 7.93 2.73
C GLU A 71 6.89 9.02 3.67
N SER A 72 6.14 10.07 3.91
CA SER A 72 6.50 11.12 4.87
C SER A 72 6.09 10.80 6.31
N ASP A 73 5.32 9.75 6.54
CA ASP A 73 4.91 9.32 7.87
C ASP A 73 6.01 8.52 8.56
N ASN A 74 6.64 9.12 9.54
CA ASN A 74 7.73 8.53 10.32
C ASN A 74 7.30 8.07 11.73
N GLY A 75 5.99 7.99 11.99
CA GLY A 75 5.44 7.76 13.33
C GLY A 75 5.91 6.48 14.02
N PHE A 76 6.30 5.46 13.26
CA PHE A 76 6.79 4.18 13.78
C PHE A 76 8.15 3.77 13.18
N TYR A 77 8.94 4.73 12.74
CA TYR A 77 10.25 4.45 12.14
C TYR A 77 11.19 3.68 13.08
N ILE A 78 11.12 3.94 14.39
CA ILE A 78 11.95 3.27 15.43
C ILE A 78 11.28 1.98 15.95
N GLY A 79 10.08 1.63 15.45
CA GLY A 79 9.27 0.50 15.89
C GLY A 79 7.95 0.94 16.54
N SER A 80 7.02 0.00 16.67
CA SER A 80 5.65 0.32 17.12
C SER A 80 5.53 0.51 18.63
N THR A 81 6.46 0.00 19.45
CA THR A 81 6.39 -0.07 20.92
C THR A 81 5.09 -0.69 21.47
N ILE A 82 4.27 -1.29 20.60
CA ILE A 82 2.99 -1.91 20.97
C ILE A 82 3.27 -3.23 21.67
N VAL A 83 2.77 -3.35 22.90
CA VAL A 83 2.80 -4.60 23.65
C VAL A 83 1.36 -5.10 23.80
N LEU A 84 1.07 -6.24 23.23
CA LEU A 84 -0.20 -6.91 23.43
C LEU A 84 -0.08 -7.93 24.57
N PRO A 85 -1.10 -8.03 25.46
CA PRO A 85 -1.12 -9.07 26.49
C PRO A 85 -1.28 -10.44 25.85
N LYS A 86 -1.19 -11.50 26.68
CA LYS A 86 -1.51 -12.86 26.20
C LYS A 86 -2.91 -12.86 25.60
N PRO A 87 -3.07 -13.29 24.34
CA PRO A 87 -4.33 -13.14 23.64
C PRO A 87 -5.43 -14.03 24.25
N SER A 88 -6.59 -13.44 24.48
CA SER A 88 -7.84 -14.16 24.75
C SER A 88 -8.51 -14.59 23.45
N ALA A 89 -9.51 -15.46 23.53
CA ALA A 89 -10.31 -15.83 22.36
C ALA A 89 -10.97 -14.61 21.69
N GLN A 90 -11.50 -13.68 22.49
CA GLN A 90 -12.09 -12.42 21.99
C GLN A 90 -11.04 -11.55 21.28
N MET A 91 -9.84 -11.46 21.84
CA MET A 91 -8.76 -10.70 21.20
C MET A 91 -8.36 -11.30 19.85
N LEU A 92 -8.26 -12.64 19.76
CA LEU A 92 -7.94 -13.33 18.50
C LEU A 92 -9.02 -13.06 17.44
N ASP A 93 -10.30 -13.14 17.82
CA ASP A 93 -11.42 -12.78 16.94
C ASP A 93 -11.34 -11.31 16.48
N ASN A 94 -11.05 -10.39 17.40
CA ASN A 94 -10.88 -8.98 17.05
C ASN A 94 -9.72 -8.74 16.08
N LEU A 95 -8.61 -9.45 16.26
CA LEU A 95 -7.43 -9.32 15.39
C LEU A 95 -7.70 -9.94 14.01
N GLU A 96 -8.39 -11.06 13.93
CA GLU A 96 -8.79 -11.65 12.65
C GLU A 96 -9.65 -10.68 11.84
N VAL A 97 -10.66 -10.10 12.49
CA VAL A 97 -11.53 -9.11 11.86
C VAL A 97 -10.75 -7.87 11.43
N LEU A 98 -9.84 -7.37 12.28
CA LEU A 98 -8.98 -6.24 11.93
C LEU A 98 -8.13 -6.54 10.69
N CYS A 99 -7.53 -7.73 10.61
CA CYS A 99 -6.73 -8.13 9.45
C CYS A 99 -7.54 -8.12 8.16
N LYS A 100 -8.76 -8.66 8.20
CA LYS A 100 -9.68 -8.66 7.03
C LYS A 100 -10.01 -7.24 6.58
N VAL A 101 -10.43 -6.37 7.51
CA VAL A 101 -10.79 -4.99 7.21
C VAL A 101 -9.58 -4.17 6.77
N TRP A 102 -8.43 -4.31 7.44
CA TRP A 102 -7.18 -3.63 7.06
C TRP A 102 -6.74 -4.01 5.65
N GLY A 103 -6.69 -5.30 5.35
CA GLY A 103 -6.33 -5.80 4.02
C GLY A 103 -7.30 -5.33 2.95
N PHE A 104 -8.60 -5.34 3.23
CA PHE A 104 -9.61 -4.83 2.32
C PHE A 104 -9.42 -3.33 2.03
N LEU A 105 -9.29 -2.50 3.05
CA LEU A 105 -9.13 -1.05 2.89
C LEU A 105 -7.85 -0.70 2.13
N LYS A 106 -6.77 -1.47 2.28
CA LYS A 106 -5.50 -1.28 1.57
C LYS A 106 -5.69 -1.21 0.05
N TYR A 107 -6.61 -2.01 -0.49
CA TYR A 107 -6.81 -2.16 -1.93
C TYR A 107 -8.12 -1.57 -2.45
N TYR A 108 -9.06 -1.25 -1.55
CA TYR A 108 -10.39 -0.79 -1.95
C TYR A 108 -10.70 0.65 -1.56
N HIS A 109 -10.10 1.20 -0.49
CA HIS A 109 -10.37 2.57 -0.08
C HIS A 109 -9.61 3.59 -0.96
N PRO A 110 -10.29 4.52 -1.68
CA PRO A 110 -9.65 5.39 -2.65
C PRO A 110 -8.48 6.21 -2.10
N GLU A 111 -8.60 6.78 -0.91
CA GLU A 111 -7.54 7.61 -0.31
C GLU A 111 -6.33 6.77 0.15
N VAL A 112 -6.57 5.53 0.56
CA VAL A 112 -5.49 4.59 0.90
C VAL A 112 -4.77 4.16 -0.39
N CYS A 113 -5.53 3.79 -1.42
CA CYS A 113 -4.99 3.40 -2.73
C CYS A 113 -4.12 4.49 -3.38
N ARG A 114 -4.39 5.77 -3.08
CA ARG A 114 -3.59 6.90 -3.56
C ARG A 114 -2.26 7.08 -2.83
N GLY A 115 -2.00 6.31 -1.76
CA GLY A 115 -0.80 6.48 -0.94
C GLY A 115 -0.85 7.71 -0.03
N ASN A 116 -2.05 8.15 0.36
CA ASN A 116 -2.21 9.28 1.27
C ASN A 116 -1.88 8.94 2.72
N TYR A 117 -1.77 7.67 3.05
CA TYR A 117 -1.53 7.15 4.41
C TYR A 117 -0.51 6.02 4.38
N ASN A 118 0.42 5.99 5.33
CA ASN A 118 1.24 4.81 5.59
C ASN A 118 0.35 3.75 6.23
N TRP A 119 -0.13 2.82 5.40
CA TRP A 119 -1.20 1.91 5.79
C TRP A 119 -0.76 0.89 6.84
N ASP A 120 0.52 0.57 6.88
CA ASP A 120 1.08 -0.30 7.91
C ASP A 120 1.15 0.44 9.26
N TYR A 121 1.47 1.74 9.25
CA TYR A 121 1.44 2.57 10.45
C TYR A 121 0.02 2.86 10.94
N GLU A 122 -0.95 2.97 10.02
CA GLU A 122 -2.36 3.08 10.40
C GLU A 122 -2.87 1.81 11.13
N LEU A 123 -2.37 0.62 10.73
CA LEU A 123 -2.62 -0.60 11.49
C LEU A 123 -2.13 -0.47 12.92
N PHE A 124 -0.88 -0.04 13.11
CA PHE A 124 -0.32 0.13 14.47
C PHE A 124 -1.11 1.13 15.31
N ARG A 125 -1.64 2.20 14.72
CA ARG A 125 -2.45 3.21 15.42
C ARG A 125 -3.77 2.66 15.95
N VAL A 126 -4.41 1.77 15.21
CA VAL A 126 -5.74 1.24 15.56
C VAL A 126 -5.66 -0.07 16.34
N LEU A 127 -4.58 -0.83 16.17
CA LEU A 127 -4.41 -2.18 16.72
C LEU A 127 -4.73 -2.29 18.21
N PRO A 128 -4.21 -1.43 19.13
CA PRO A 128 -4.49 -1.58 20.55
C PRO A 128 -5.98 -1.40 20.89
N GLN A 129 -6.66 -0.51 20.18
CA GLN A 129 -8.08 -0.23 20.45
C GLN A 129 -8.96 -1.40 19.99
N ILE A 130 -8.72 -1.91 18.78
CA ILE A 130 -9.50 -3.02 18.24
C ILE A 130 -9.21 -4.32 18.99
N ALA A 131 -7.93 -4.61 19.30
CA ALA A 131 -7.55 -5.80 20.03
C ALA A 131 -8.29 -5.93 21.38
N ASN A 132 -8.55 -4.81 22.04
CA ASN A 132 -9.20 -4.75 23.36
C ASN A 132 -10.72 -4.50 23.29
N ALA A 133 -11.35 -4.55 22.12
CA ALA A 133 -12.80 -4.41 22.04
C ALA A 133 -13.51 -5.53 22.80
N SER A 134 -14.50 -5.16 23.61
CA SER A 134 -15.22 -6.10 24.50
C SER A 134 -16.14 -7.04 23.74
N ASP A 135 -16.66 -6.59 22.61
CA ASP A 135 -17.65 -7.31 21.81
C ASP A 135 -17.70 -6.82 20.35
N LYS A 136 -18.52 -7.48 19.54
CA LYS A 136 -18.74 -7.16 18.14
C LYS A 136 -19.21 -5.72 17.92
N ILE A 137 -20.10 -5.21 18.79
CA ILE A 137 -20.70 -3.87 18.62
C ILE A 137 -19.62 -2.80 18.83
N GLN A 138 -18.86 -2.93 19.90
CA GLN A 138 -17.75 -2.01 20.18
C GLN A 138 -16.70 -2.08 19.06
N ARG A 139 -16.32 -3.29 18.61
CA ARG A 139 -15.39 -3.48 17.50
C ARG A 139 -15.88 -2.83 16.21
N SER A 140 -17.14 -3.05 15.83
CA SER A 140 -17.74 -2.45 14.62
C SER A 140 -17.77 -0.93 14.70
N ARG A 141 -18.08 -0.36 15.86
CA ARG A 141 -18.04 1.07 16.10
C ARG A 141 -16.62 1.63 15.93
N LEU A 142 -15.63 1.04 16.57
CA LEU A 142 -14.24 1.46 16.48
C LEU A 142 -13.68 1.37 15.04
N LEU A 143 -14.00 0.30 14.32
CA LEU A 143 -13.65 0.15 12.90
C LEU A 143 -14.34 1.22 12.04
N SER A 144 -15.63 1.51 12.29
CA SER A 144 -16.36 2.58 11.58
C SER A 144 -15.73 3.95 11.82
N GLU A 145 -15.37 4.27 13.07
CA GLU A 145 -14.71 5.52 13.44
C GLU A 145 -13.30 5.63 12.82
N TRP A 146 -12.57 4.52 12.76
CA TRP A 146 -11.27 4.46 12.10
C TRP A 146 -11.39 4.76 10.60
N ILE A 147 -12.33 4.12 9.91
CA ILE A 147 -12.59 4.33 8.48
C ILE A 147 -12.99 5.79 8.19
N ASP A 148 -13.79 6.40 9.06
CA ASP A 148 -14.26 7.80 8.87
C ASP A 148 -13.12 8.82 8.82
N ARG A 149 -11.94 8.50 9.36
CA ARG A 149 -10.74 9.37 9.30
C ARG A 149 -10.21 9.57 7.88
N TYR A 150 -10.51 8.65 6.98
CA TYR A 150 -9.98 8.65 5.61
C TYR A 150 -10.90 9.35 4.61
N GLY A 151 -11.94 10.04 5.11
CA GLY A 151 -12.85 10.80 4.29
C GLY A 151 -14.08 10.03 3.81
N LYS A 152 -14.94 10.76 3.14
CA LYS A 152 -16.21 10.20 2.63
C LYS A 152 -16.03 9.71 1.20
N ILE A 153 -16.64 8.58 0.89
CA ILE A 153 -16.76 8.10 -0.48
C ILE A 153 -17.86 8.93 -1.17
N THR A 154 -17.48 9.66 -2.22
CA THR A 154 -18.37 10.55 -2.97
C THR A 154 -18.79 9.98 -4.31
N GLU A 155 -17.99 9.09 -4.87
CA GLU A 155 -18.26 8.46 -6.16
C GLU A 155 -18.24 6.95 -6.01
N VAL A 156 -19.31 6.31 -6.44
CA VAL A 156 -19.44 4.85 -6.44
C VAL A 156 -19.62 4.34 -7.86
N GLN A 157 -19.04 3.19 -8.12
CA GLN A 157 -19.22 2.41 -9.34
C GLN A 157 -19.38 0.96 -8.91
N PRO A 158 -20.49 0.30 -9.25
CA PRO A 158 -20.70 -1.09 -8.85
C PRO A 158 -19.48 -1.95 -9.20
N TYR A 159 -19.05 -2.74 -8.22
CA TYR A 159 -17.97 -3.69 -8.43
C TYR A 159 -18.47 -4.83 -9.32
N THR A 160 -17.93 -4.93 -10.53
CA THR A 160 -18.22 -5.99 -11.49
C THR A 160 -16.92 -6.65 -11.93
N ILE A 161 -16.98 -7.94 -12.21
CA ILE A 161 -15.93 -8.69 -12.86
C ILE A 161 -16.40 -8.96 -14.27
N ASP A 162 -15.82 -8.26 -15.25
CA ASP A 162 -16.30 -8.28 -16.63
C ASP A 162 -16.14 -9.67 -17.26
N ASP A 163 -15.04 -10.36 -16.98
CA ASP A 163 -14.81 -11.74 -17.45
C ASP A 163 -14.13 -12.59 -16.36
N PRO A 164 -14.90 -13.33 -15.55
CA PRO A 164 -14.35 -14.18 -14.51
C PRO A 164 -13.36 -15.23 -15.02
N GLY A 165 -13.46 -15.64 -16.30
CA GLY A 165 -12.60 -16.66 -16.89
C GLY A 165 -11.16 -16.20 -17.12
N LEU A 166 -10.90 -14.90 -17.12
CA LEU A 166 -9.54 -14.33 -17.23
C LEU A 166 -8.73 -14.41 -15.95
N TYR A 167 -9.35 -14.71 -14.81
CA TYR A 167 -8.69 -14.69 -13.51
C TYR A 167 -8.47 -16.10 -12.98
N SER A 168 -7.25 -16.41 -12.57
CA SER A 168 -6.94 -17.67 -11.90
C SER A 168 -7.55 -17.75 -10.49
N ARG A 169 -7.80 -16.61 -9.87
CA ARG A 169 -8.49 -16.47 -8.58
C ARG A 169 -9.29 -15.17 -8.54
N ILE A 170 -10.50 -15.26 -8.01
CA ILE A 170 -11.36 -14.12 -7.71
C ILE A 170 -11.36 -13.94 -6.20
N ILE A 171 -11.23 -12.70 -5.74
CA ILE A 171 -11.28 -12.39 -4.31
C ILE A 171 -12.70 -12.62 -3.81
N ASP A 172 -12.84 -13.44 -2.77
CA ASP A 172 -14.11 -13.61 -2.06
C ASP A 172 -14.29 -12.44 -1.07
N LEU A 173 -15.30 -11.63 -1.33
CA LEU A 173 -15.72 -10.51 -0.49
C LEU A 173 -17.05 -10.77 0.22
N SER A 174 -17.55 -12.00 0.22
CA SER A 174 -18.82 -12.37 0.87
C SER A 174 -18.83 -12.06 2.36
N TRP A 175 -17.65 -12.16 3.01
CA TRP A 175 -17.45 -11.87 4.43
C TRP A 175 -17.83 -10.44 4.85
N ILE A 176 -17.86 -9.47 3.90
CA ILE A 176 -18.29 -8.08 4.19
C ILE A 176 -19.74 -8.03 4.72
N ASN A 177 -20.56 -8.97 4.28
CA ASN A 177 -21.99 -9.02 4.65
C ASN A 177 -22.27 -9.96 5.83
N ASP A 178 -21.24 -10.43 6.51
CA ASP A 178 -21.37 -11.33 7.65
C ASP A 178 -21.86 -10.55 8.90
N ARG A 179 -23.10 -10.78 9.28
CA ARG A 179 -23.74 -10.18 10.45
C ARG A 179 -23.28 -10.74 11.79
N GLU A 180 -22.64 -11.91 11.78
CA GLU A 180 -21.98 -12.41 12.97
C GLU A 180 -20.68 -11.66 13.26
N MET A 181 -20.06 -11.13 12.20
CA MET A 181 -18.80 -10.40 12.27
C MET A 181 -18.99 -8.90 12.49
N PHE A 182 -20.00 -8.29 11.88
CA PHE A 182 -20.20 -6.84 11.82
C PHE A 182 -21.63 -6.41 12.19
N ASP A 183 -21.77 -5.12 12.56
CA ASP A 183 -23.08 -4.45 12.61
C ASP A 183 -23.50 -3.94 11.21
N ASP A 184 -24.78 -3.65 11.03
CA ASP A 184 -25.33 -3.20 9.76
C ASP A 184 -24.71 -1.88 9.26
N LYS A 185 -24.27 -1.00 10.18
CA LYS A 185 -23.63 0.27 9.84
C LYS A 185 -22.26 0.05 9.19
N LEU A 186 -21.45 -0.83 9.77
CA LEU A 186 -20.13 -1.15 9.22
C LEU A 186 -20.27 -1.94 7.91
N ILE A 187 -21.20 -2.87 7.81
CA ILE A 187 -21.53 -3.59 6.57
C ILE A 187 -21.85 -2.60 5.44
N SER A 188 -22.74 -1.64 5.68
CA SER A 188 -23.10 -0.60 4.71
C SER A 188 -21.87 0.20 4.27
N LYS A 189 -21.01 0.58 5.21
CA LYS A 189 -19.78 1.32 4.93
C LYS A 189 -18.78 0.52 4.09
N LEU A 190 -18.54 -0.74 4.44
CA LEU A 190 -17.63 -1.62 3.69
C LEU A 190 -18.14 -1.88 2.27
N ASN A 191 -19.45 -2.07 2.07
CA ASN A 191 -20.04 -2.18 0.74
C ASN A 191 -19.86 -0.89 -0.07
N THR A 192 -20.05 0.29 0.54
CA THR A 192 -19.80 1.58 -0.13
C THR A 192 -18.33 1.70 -0.59
N ILE A 193 -17.40 1.25 0.25
CA ILE A 193 -15.96 1.25 -0.10
C ILE A 193 -15.65 0.24 -1.21
N ARG A 194 -16.27 -0.96 -1.18
CA ARG A 194 -16.14 -1.94 -2.26
C ARG A 194 -16.50 -1.34 -3.60
N ASP A 195 -17.57 -0.60 -3.63
CA ASP A 195 -18.13 0.00 -4.83
C ASP A 195 -17.58 1.41 -5.12
N ALA A 196 -16.62 1.89 -4.33
CA ALA A 196 -15.99 3.19 -4.52
C ALA A 196 -15.23 3.23 -5.85
N LYS A 197 -15.40 4.34 -6.60
CA LYS A 197 -14.61 4.59 -7.80
C LYS A 197 -13.14 4.81 -7.45
N ARG A 198 -12.27 4.00 -7.99
CA ARG A 198 -10.82 4.07 -7.82
C ARG A 198 -10.14 4.50 -9.11
N SER A 199 -8.96 5.10 -9.01
CA SER A 199 -8.13 5.36 -10.19
C SER A 199 -7.68 4.03 -10.79
N GLN A 200 -7.94 3.83 -12.07
CA GLN A 200 -7.44 2.66 -12.81
C GLN A 200 -5.96 2.79 -13.16
N LYS A 201 -5.40 4.01 -13.11
CA LYS A 201 -4.04 4.28 -13.57
C LYS A 201 -2.97 4.19 -12.49
N PHE A 202 -3.35 4.25 -11.23
CA PHE A 202 -2.39 4.26 -10.13
C PHE A 202 -3.03 3.70 -8.86
N ASN A 203 -2.38 2.69 -8.30
CA ASN A 203 -2.63 2.23 -6.95
C ASN A 203 -1.27 2.07 -6.26
N TYR A 204 -1.03 2.83 -5.20
CA TYR A 204 0.23 2.88 -4.47
C TYR A 204 0.69 1.51 -3.93
N TYR A 205 -0.26 0.63 -3.62
CA TYR A 205 0.02 -0.70 -3.05
C TYR A 205 -0.02 -1.84 -4.07
N ILE A 206 -0.24 -1.54 -5.34
CA ILE A 206 -0.22 -2.53 -6.43
C ILE A 206 0.85 -2.09 -7.43
N ILE A 207 1.92 -2.86 -7.54
CA ILE A 207 3.00 -2.68 -8.51
C ILE A 207 2.74 -3.62 -9.68
#